data_060d310b7c9cea7703dd490a72f77323
#
_entry.id   060d310b7c9cea7703dd490a72f77323
#
_cell.length_a   1.000
_cell.length_b   1.000
_cell.length_c   1.000
_cell.angle_alpha   90.00
_cell.angle_beta   90.00
_cell.angle_gamma   90.00
#
_symmetry.space_group_name_H-M   'P 1'
#
loop_
_entity.id
_entity.type
_entity.pdbx_description
1 polymer ?
#
loop_
_entity_poly.entity_id
_entity_poly.type
_entity_poly.pdbx_seq_one_letter_code
_entity_poly.pdbx_strand_id
1 'polypeptide(L)'
;GMLNLANAQRYGRMGEYREDNTAILTNPCGEISLADKETCNLSEIFPTRCYGPEEFFNAIRYATLYSSTVALLPTHRRETNNIIMKNRRIGVSISGIAQWASGFNKEGWSKNMNYSEISKYLDSGYKIVRSENKRLARDAGVPESIRVTTIKPSGTISLLAGVTPGIHFPVSRYAIRRIRVGTQSPIIDALLNSNVPNEDDQFSANTKVFEFIIDHGPVRPCEEVSPWEQFALIRMVQKYWADNSVSATVYFDKESCKPEEIQKMLDLYIPELKSVSMLPHSGHGYAQAPYEPLTEEEYNKRVEETKIDFSNTKGNVPSGSVYCTGDNCVRV
;
A
#
# COMPACT_ATOMS: atom_id res chain seq x y z
N GLY A 1 -7.45 -6.10 -13.87
CA GLY A 1 -8.13 -5.26 -12.89
C GLY A 1 -9.32 -4.54 -13.50
N MET A 2 -10.25 -4.17 -12.65
CA MET A 2 -11.48 -3.43 -13.03
C MET A 2 -11.48 -2.08 -12.32
N LEU A 3 -11.94 -1.04 -13.01
CA LEU A 3 -12.09 0.31 -12.49
C LEU A 3 -13.54 0.75 -12.68
N ASN A 4 -14.23 1.13 -11.60
CA ASN A 4 -15.53 1.76 -11.64
C ASN A 4 -15.38 3.29 -11.56
N LEU A 5 -15.15 3.91 -12.72
CA LEU A 5 -14.91 5.35 -12.80
C LEU A 5 -16.14 6.15 -12.35
N ALA A 6 -17.36 5.66 -12.63
CA ALA A 6 -18.59 6.31 -12.20
C ALA A 6 -18.66 6.44 -10.66
N ASN A 7 -18.30 5.38 -9.93
CA ASN A 7 -18.21 5.46 -8.47
C ASN A 7 -17.07 6.38 -8.01
N ALA A 8 -15.92 6.35 -8.69
CA ALA A 8 -14.80 7.23 -8.37
C ALA A 8 -15.16 8.72 -8.55
N GLN A 9 -15.95 9.05 -9.56
CA GLN A 9 -16.41 10.41 -9.81
C GLN A 9 -17.55 10.84 -8.86
N ARG A 10 -18.46 9.93 -8.53
CA ARG A 10 -19.70 10.25 -7.80
C ARG A 10 -19.51 10.31 -6.29
N TYR A 11 -18.68 9.43 -5.74
CA TYR A 11 -18.59 9.23 -4.28
C TYR A 11 -17.22 9.60 -3.73
N GLY A 12 -17.23 10.17 -2.53
CA GLY A 12 -16.13 10.07 -1.58
C GLY A 12 -16.00 8.64 -1.08
N ARG A 13 -16.18 8.40 0.21
CA ARG A 13 -16.43 7.02 0.69
C ARG A 13 -17.73 6.51 0.08
N MET A 14 -17.83 5.20 -0.14
CA MET A 14 -19.05 4.65 -0.73
C MET A 14 -20.28 4.99 0.11
N GLY A 15 -21.32 5.49 -0.56
CA GLY A 15 -22.52 6.03 0.06
C GLY A 15 -22.47 7.51 0.47
N GLU A 16 -21.30 8.15 0.42
CA GLU A 16 -21.13 9.58 0.66
C GLU A 16 -20.97 10.31 -0.68
N TYR A 17 -22.02 10.98 -1.15
CA TYR A 17 -21.97 11.75 -2.39
C TYR A 17 -20.96 12.89 -2.27
N ARG A 18 -19.95 12.86 -3.12
CA ARG A 18 -18.92 13.90 -3.24
C ARG A 18 -18.34 13.87 -4.64
N GLU A 19 -18.88 14.73 -5.48
CA GLU A 19 -18.56 14.77 -6.88
C GLU A 19 -17.08 15.12 -7.16
N ASP A 20 -16.51 14.44 -8.15
CA ASP A 20 -15.14 14.63 -8.65
C ASP A 20 -15.11 14.35 -10.17
N ASN A 21 -15.73 15.25 -10.92
CA ASN A 21 -15.87 15.13 -12.39
C ASN A 21 -14.53 15.24 -13.14
N THR A 22 -13.45 15.61 -12.43
CA THR A 22 -12.11 15.73 -13.00
C THR A 22 -11.35 14.40 -13.04
N ALA A 23 -11.76 13.41 -12.25
CA ALA A 23 -11.13 12.10 -12.23
C ALA A 23 -11.44 11.33 -13.52
N ILE A 24 -10.42 11.06 -14.33
CA ILE A 24 -10.52 10.33 -15.60
C ILE A 24 -9.64 9.10 -15.69
N LEU A 25 -8.63 9.01 -14.83
CA LEU A 25 -7.64 7.94 -14.79
C LEU A 25 -7.34 7.56 -13.33
N THR A 26 -6.42 6.62 -13.16
CA THR A 26 -5.81 6.31 -11.86
C THR A 26 -4.29 6.35 -12.00
N ASN A 27 -3.59 6.41 -10.86
CA ASN A 27 -2.18 6.05 -10.82
C ASN A 27 -2.00 4.55 -11.18
N PRO A 28 -0.76 4.06 -11.46
CA PRO A 28 -0.53 2.68 -11.90
C PRO A 28 -1.09 1.61 -10.97
N CYS A 29 -1.11 1.85 -9.67
CA CYS A 29 -1.60 0.90 -8.67
C CYS A 29 -3.13 0.98 -8.44
N GLY A 30 -3.83 1.95 -9.04
CA GLY A 30 -5.28 2.06 -9.01
C GLY A 30 -5.90 2.61 -7.73
N GLU A 31 -5.09 3.02 -6.73
CA GLU A 31 -5.60 3.52 -5.45
C GLU A 31 -6.00 4.99 -5.46
N ILE A 32 -5.50 5.80 -6.39
CA ILE A 32 -5.85 7.21 -6.53
C ILE A 32 -6.47 7.47 -7.88
N SER A 33 -7.69 7.99 -7.88
CA SER A 33 -8.32 8.53 -9.09
C SER A 33 -7.76 9.93 -9.36
N LEU A 34 -7.37 10.21 -10.60
CA LEU A 34 -6.64 11.43 -10.97
C LEU A 34 -7.31 12.14 -12.13
N ALA A 35 -7.20 13.47 -12.13
CA ALA A 35 -7.38 14.28 -13.33
C ALA A 35 -6.15 14.17 -14.25
N ASP A 36 -6.26 14.65 -15.48
CA ASP A 36 -5.10 14.77 -16.37
C ASP A 36 -4.02 15.66 -15.74
N LYS A 37 -2.75 15.20 -15.78
CA LYS A 37 -1.58 15.89 -15.22
C LYS A 37 -1.59 16.09 -13.70
N GLU A 38 -2.51 15.44 -12.97
CA GLU A 38 -2.57 15.50 -11.52
C GLU A 38 -1.51 14.57 -10.87
N THR A 39 -0.99 14.95 -9.72
CA THR A 39 -0.03 14.15 -8.95
C THR A 39 -0.69 13.37 -7.84
N CYS A 40 -0.02 12.30 -7.42
CA CYS A 40 -0.42 11.41 -6.35
C CYS A 40 0.47 11.64 -5.13
N ASN A 41 -0.08 12.24 -4.05
CA ASN A 41 0.62 12.45 -2.79
C ASN A 41 0.10 11.51 -1.73
N LEU A 42 0.96 10.63 -1.22
CA LEU A 42 0.59 9.53 -0.35
C LEU A 42 1.37 9.56 0.95
N SER A 43 0.70 9.18 2.03
CA SER A 43 1.31 8.79 3.30
C SER A 43 0.73 7.46 3.76
N GLU A 44 1.33 6.85 4.79
CA GLU A 44 0.93 5.53 5.24
C GLU A 44 1.06 5.36 6.74
N ILE A 45 0.09 4.65 7.32
CA ILE A 45 -0.05 4.40 8.76
C ILE A 45 -0.08 2.90 8.99
N PHE A 46 0.43 2.47 10.13
CA PHE A 46 0.56 1.07 10.51
C PHE A 46 -0.11 0.83 11.87
N PRO A 47 -1.43 0.52 11.91
CA PRO A 47 -2.17 0.38 13.18
C PRO A 47 -1.54 -0.64 14.14
N THR A 48 -1.04 -1.75 13.59
CA THR A 48 -0.42 -2.81 14.39
C THR A 48 0.94 -2.42 15.01
N ARG A 49 1.46 -1.24 14.69
CA ARG A 49 2.66 -0.65 15.27
C ARG A 49 2.38 0.46 16.28
N CYS A 50 1.11 0.81 16.46
CA CYS A 50 0.68 1.76 17.48
C CYS A 50 0.46 1.06 18.83
N TYR A 51 0.76 1.75 19.93
CA TYR A 51 0.54 1.24 21.29
C TYR A 51 -0.93 1.29 21.72
N GLY A 52 -1.76 2.07 21.02
CA GLY A 52 -3.17 2.20 21.34
C GLY A 52 -3.93 3.11 20.38
N PRO A 53 -5.24 3.26 20.62
CA PRO A 53 -6.10 4.12 19.79
C PRO A 53 -5.62 5.57 19.71
N GLU A 54 -5.11 6.12 20.80
CA GLU A 54 -4.63 7.51 20.85
C GLU A 54 -3.43 7.69 19.90
N GLU A 55 -2.45 6.80 19.94
CA GLU A 55 -1.30 6.86 19.06
C GLU A 55 -1.71 6.64 17.60
N PHE A 56 -2.64 5.72 17.34
CA PHE A 56 -3.20 5.54 16.00
C PHE A 56 -3.83 6.84 15.46
N PHE A 57 -4.63 7.53 16.26
CA PHE A 57 -5.23 8.80 15.84
C PHE A 57 -4.21 9.92 15.71
N ASN A 58 -3.14 9.93 16.51
CA ASN A 58 -2.03 10.86 16.35
C ASN A 58 -1.23 10.58 15.07
N ALA A 59 -0.96 9.30 14.75
CA ALA A 59 -0.34 8.91 13.49
C ALA A 59 -1.17 9.38 12.28
N ILE A 60 -2.50 9.30 12.36
CA ILE A 60 -3.40 9.85 11.34
C ILE A 60 -3.20 11.36 11.16
N ARG A 61 -3.11 12.14 12.23
CA ARG A 61 -2.89 13.60 12.15
C ARG A 61 -1.55 13.93 11.49
N TYR A 62 -0.48 13.24 11.89
CA TYR A 62 0.85 13.43 11.30
C TYR A 62 0.91 13.02 9.82
N ALA A 63 0.30 11.90 9.46
CA ALA A 63 0.20 11.46 8.07
C ALA A 63 -0.58 12.47 7.21
N THR A 64 -1.65 13.05 7.76
CA THR A 64 -2.44 14.10 7.10
C THR A 64 -1.64 15.39 6.94
N LEU A 65 -0.92 15.79 7.98
CA LEU A 65 -0.02 16.95 7.94
C LEU A 65 1.04 16.78 6.85
N TYR A 66 1.72 15.63 6.83
CA TYR A 66 2.75 15.32 5.84
C TYR A 66 2.18 15.39 4.40
N SER A 67 1.11 14.68 4.10
CA SER A 67 0.52 14.65 2.75
C SER A 67 0.01 16.01 2.32
N SER A 68 -0.64 16.75 3.24
CA SER A 68 -1.16 18.11 2.97
C SER A 68 -0.03 19.09 2.69
N THR A 69 1.10 18.97 3.41
CA THR A 69 2.29 19.82 3.20
C THR A 69 2.97 19.51 1.87
N VAL A 70 3.18 18.22 1.56
CA VAL A 70 3.77 17.81 0.27
C VAL A 70 2.92 18.29 -0.91
N ALA A 71 1.60 18.28 -0.76
CA ALA A 71 0.70 18.79 -1.79
C ALA A 71 0.79 20.32 -2.00
N LEU A 72 1.47 21.09 -1.15
CA LEU A 72 1.74 22.53 -1.35
C LEU A 72 2.95 22.75 -2.27
N LEU A 73 3.81 21.75 -2.45
CA LEU A 73 5.04 21.91 -3.23
C LEU A 73 4.73 22.08 -4.73
N PRO A 74 5.27 23.11 -5.38
CA PRO A 74 5.10 23.27 -6.81
C PRO A 74 5.96 22.25 -7.58
N THR A 75 5.50 21.86 -8.76
CA THR A 75 6.27 21.11 -9.75
C THR A 75 6.85 22.06 -10.80
N HIS A 76 7.71 21.54 -11.68
CA HIS A 76 8.23 22.32 -12.82
C HIS A 76 7.19 22.55 -13.93
N ARG A 77 5.98 21.92 -13.87
CA ARG A 77 4.93 22.05 -14.88
C ARG A 77 3.77 22.89 -14.38
N ARG A 78 3.48 23.97 -15.11
CA ARG A 78 2.41 24.90 -14.75
C ARG A 78 1.02 24.25 -14.73
N GLU A 79 0.73 23.41 -15.71
CA GLU A 79 -0.58 22.72 -15.82
C GLU A 79 -0.80 21.78 -14.62
N THR A 80 0.24 21.03 -14.22
CA THR A 80 0.22 20.17 -13.03
C THR A 80 -0.03 21.00 -11.78
N ASN A 81 0.67 22.13 -11.62
CA ASN A 81 0.47 23.02 -10.47
C ASN A 81 -0.96 23.56 -10.40
N ASN A 82 -1.58 23.93 -11.54
CA ASN A 82 -2.96 24.41 -11.58
C ASN A 82 -3.94 23.35 -11.07
N ILE A 83 -3.77 22.09 -11.49
CA ILE A 83 -4.63 20.98 -11.02
C ILE A 83 -4.39 20.66 -9.57
N ILE A 84 -3.12 20.59 -9.12
CA ILE A 84 -2.77 20.38 -7.72
C ILE A 84 -3.41 21.46 -6.84
N MET A 85 -3.28 22.72 -7.21
CA MET A 85 -3.83 23.84 -6.44
C MET A 85 -5.36 23.84 -6.39
N LYS A 86 -6.02 23.33 -7.43
CA LYS A 86 -7.48 23.20 -7.47
C LYS A 86 -7.98 22.02 -6.63
N ASN A 87 -7.43 20.82 -6.84
CA ASN A 87 -7.94 19.57 -6.27
C ASN A 87 -7.34 19.25 -4.90
N ARG A 88 -6.07 19.66 -4.68
CA ARG A 88 -5.35 19.40 -3.42
C ARG A 88 -5.41 17.93 -3.00
N ARG A 89 -5.59 16.99 -3.93
CA ARG A 89 -5.78 15.56 -3.67
C ARG A 89 -4.61 14.96 -2.89
N ILE A 90 -4.93 14.22 -1.84
CA ILE A 90 -3.98 13.44 -1.04
C ILE A 90 -4.54 12.02 -0.82
N GLY A 91 -3.69 11.13 -0.34
CA GLY A 91 -4.07 9.76 -0.01
C GLY A 91 -3.37 9.30 1.27
N VAL A 92 -4.04 9.46 2.41
CA VAL A 92 -3.61 8.83 3.66
C VAL A 92 -4.02 7.37 3.61
N SER A 93 -3.05 6.46 3.66
CA SER A 93 -3.23 5.01 3.53
C SER A 93 -2.98 4.29 4.85
N ILE A 94 -3.49 3.07 4.94
CA ILE A 94 -3.27 2.15 6.06
C ILE A 94 -2.74 0.83 5.51
N SER A 95 -1.68 0.28 6.13
CA SER A 95 -1.16 -1.06 5.86
C SER A 95 -1.16 -1.93 7.11
N GLY A 96 -1.09 -3.25 6.89
CA GLY A 96 -1.23 -4.23 7.96
C GLY A 96 -2.69 -4.49 8.34
N ILE A 97 -3.65 -4.24 7.45
CA ILE A 97 -5.08 -4.42 7.73
C ILE A 97 -5.40 -5.89 8.02
N ALA A 98 -4.80 -6.83 7.28
CA ALA A 98 -4.96 -8.26 7.54
C ALA A 98 -4.43 -8.66 8.93
N GLN A 99 -3.27 -8.15 9.33
CA GLN A 99 -2.72 -8.36 10.67
C GLN A 99 -3.63 -7.73 11.75
N TRP A 100 -4.09 -6.51 11.51
CA TRP A 100 -5.01 -5.82 12.43
C TRP A 100 -6.30 -6.60 12.62
N ALA A 101 -6.88 -7.10 11.53
CA ALA A 101 -8.08 -7.95 11.54
C ALA A 101 -7.85 -9.32 12.21
N SER A 102 -6.62 -9.81 12.23
CA SER A 102 -6.25 -11.05 12.94
C SER A 102 -5.95 -10.82 14.43
N GLY A 103 -6.09 -9.59 14.92
CA GLY A 103 -5.79 -9.23 16.31
C GLY A 103 -4.29 -9.19 16.61
N PHE A 104 -3.43 -9.27 15.59
CA PHE A 104 -1.98 -9.20 15.76
C PHE A 104 -1.54 -7.75 15.87
N ASN A 105 -1.05 -7.39 17.05
CA ASN A 105 -0.28 -6.16 17.23
C ASN A 105 0.71 -6.33 18.39
N LYS A 106 1.72 -5.45 18.39
CA LYS A 106 2.85 -5.53 19.32
C LYS A 106 2.41 -5.37 20.79
N GLU A 107 1.38 -4.57 21.05
CA GLU A 107 0.95 -4.20 22.41
C GLU A 107 -0.45 -4.72 22.77
N GLY A 108 -1.06 -5.53 21.91
CA GLY A 108 -2.34 -6.20 22.17
C GLY A 108 -3.59 -5.31 22.20
N TRP A 109 -3.52 -4.01 21.84
CA TRP A 109 -4.70 -3.13 21.86
C TRP A 109 -5.78 -3.53 20.86
N SER A 110 -5.42 -4.23 19.80
CA SER A 110 -6.35 -4.80 18.82
C SER A 110 -6.63 -6.29 19.03
N LYS A 111 -6.17 -6.86 20.13
CA LYS A 111 -6.41 -8.26 20.45
C LYS A 111 -7.93 -8.51 20.52
N ASN A 112 -8.41 -9.50 19.76
CA ASN A 112 -9.83 -9.84 19.60
C ASN A 112 -10.67 -8.78 18.87
N MET A 113 -10.06 -7.85 18.14
CA MET A 113 -10.80 -6.85 17.35
C MET A 113 -11.46 -7.53 16.14
N ASN A 114 -12.73 -7.34 15.98
CA ASN A 114 -13.50 -7.83 14.83
C ASN A 114 -13.69 -6.75 13.77
N TYR A 115 -14.17 -7.12 12.59
CA TYR A 115 -14.39 -6.17 11.48
C TYR A 115 -15.33 -5.01 11.83
N SER A 116 -16.32 -5.22 12.72
CA SER A 116 -17.20 -4.14 13.17
C SER A 116 -16.46 -3.09 13.99
N GLU A 117 -15.53 -3.50 14.83
CA GLU A 117 -14.71 -2.58 15.62
C GLU A 117 -13.70 -1.85 14.75
N ILE A 118 -13.05 -2.57 13.83
CA ILE A 118 -12.15 -1.95 12.84
C ILE A 118 -12.88 -0.89 12.04
N SER A 119 -14.12 -1.16 11.60
CA SER A 119 -14.90 -0.18 10.84
C SER A 119 -15.18 1.11 11.63
N LYS A 120 -15.35 1.04 12.95
CA LYS A 120 -15.52 2.23 13.81
C LYS A 120 -14.23 3.05 13.92
N TYR A 121 -13.06 2.38 14.03
CA TYR A 121 -11.76 3.06 14.02
C TYR A 121 -11.48 3.71 12.68
N LEU A 122 -11.80 3.03 11.58
CA LEU A 122 -11.67 3.56 10.22
C LEU A 122 -12.55 4.81 10.01
N ASP A 123 -13.83 4.74 10.41
CA ASP A 123 -14.76 5.87 10.31
C ASP A 123 -14.32 7.06 11.16
N SER A 124 -13.90 6.81 12.40
CA SER A 124 -13.37 7.86 13.29
C SER A 124 -12.07 8.46 12.73
N GLY A 125 -11.17 7.62 12.24
CA GLY A 125 -9.93 8.03 11.61
C GLY A 125 -10.16 8.88 10.36
N TYR A 126 -11.08 8.50 9.49
CA TYR A 126 -11.47 9.29 8.32
C TYR A 126 -11.96 10.69 8.72
N LYS A 127 -12.82 10.77 9.74
CA LYS A 127 -13.30 12.08 10.24
C LYS A 127 -12.15 12.96 10.75
N ILE A 128 -11.14 12.35 11.39
CA ILE A 128 -9.93 13.05 11.81
C ILE A 128 -9.15 13.56 10.59
N VAL A 129 -8.91 12.72 9.56
CA VAL A 129 -8.23 13.16 8.33
C VAL A 129 -8.96 14.34 7.70
N ARG A 130 -10.29 14.28 7.57
CA ARG A 130 -11.10 15.36 6.98
C ARG A 130 -11.00 16.65 7.80
N SER A 131 -11.15 16.57 9.11
CA SER A 131 -11.09 17.75 9.99
C SER A 131 -9.70 18.39 10.02
N GLU A 132 -8.65 17.56 10.04
CA GLU A 132 -7.27 18.04 10.03
C GLU A 132 -6.89 18.66 8.68
N ASN A 133 -7.27 18.02 7.55
CA ASN A 133 -7.07 18.58 6.23
C ASN A 133 -7.78 19.93 6.06
N LYS A 134 -9.02 20.05 6.56
CA LYS A 134 -9.76 21.32 6.58
C LYS A 134 -9.03 22.41 7.37
N ARG A 135 -8.53 22.07 8.56
CA ARG A 135 -7.73 22.99 9.39
C ARG A 135 -6.48 23.46 8.66
N LEU A 136 -5.69 22.51 8.13
CA LEU A 136 -4.45 22.78 7.42
C LEU A 136 -4.68 23.61 6.13
N ALA A 137 -5.74 23.31 5.38
CA ALA A 137 -6.12 24.06 4.18
C ALA A 137 -6.46 25.53 4.51
N ARG A 138 -7.24 25.76 5.57
CA ARG A 138 -7.54 27.11 6.06
C ARG A 138 -6.27 27.86 6.48
N ASP A 139 -5.40 27.21 7.26
CA ASP A 139 -4.18 27.82 7.79
C ASP A 139 -3.18 28.16 6.66
N ALA A 140 -3.20 27.39 5.57
CA ALA A 140 -2.40 27.63 4.36
C ALA A 140 -3.09 28.55 3.32
N GLY A 141 -4.35 28.94 3.52
CA GLY A 141 -5.09 29.78 2.56
C GLY A 141 -5.40 29.08 1.22
N VAL A 142 -5.58 27.74 1.23
CA VAL A 142 -5.83 26.93 0.03
C VAL A 142 -7.15 26.15 0.17
N PRO A 143 -7.73 25.60 -0.94
CA PRO A 143 -8.90 24.74 -0.88
C PRO A 143 -8.65 23.46 -0.07
N GLU A 144 -9.71 22.90 0.53
CA GLU A 144 -9.68 21.55 1.09
C GLU A 144 -9.42 20.52 0.00
N SER A 145 -8.75 19.42 0.37
CA SER A 145 -8.52 18.30 -0.56
C SER A 145 -9.83 17.66 -1.00
N ILE A 146 -9.98 17.46 -2.31
CA ILE A 146 -11.17 16.81 -2.90
C ILE A 146 -11.33 15.37 -2.43
N ARG A 147 -10.19 14.65 -2.24
CA ARG A 147 -10.07 13.31 -1.65
C ARG A 147 -8.90 13.30 -0.69
N VAL A 148 -8.98 12.54 0.41
CA VAL A 148 -7.97 12.56 1.49
C VAL A 148 -7.42 11.20 1.89
N THR A 149 -8.14 10.10 1.65
CA THR A 149 -7.78 8.76 2.10
C THR A 149 -7.78 7.73 0.97
N THR A 150 -7.02 6.66 1.15
CA THR A 150 -6.86 5.58 0.18
C THR A 150 -6.36 4.31 0.86
N ILE A 151 -6.19 3.23 0.11
CA ILE A 151 -5.38 2.07 0.49
C ILE A 151 -4.40 1.77 -0.64
N LYS A 152 -3.11 1.92 -0.36
CA LYS A 152 -1.99 1.54 -1.23
C LYS A 152 -1.79 0.03 -1.22
N PRO A 153 -1.27 -0.57 -2.29
CA PRO A 153 -0.83 -1.97 -2.26
C PRO A 153 0.41 -2.18 -1.36
N SER A 154 1.24 -1.16 -1.19
CA SER A 154 2.31 -1.05 -0.17
C SER A 154 3.32 -2.20 -0.11
N GLY A 155 3.73 -2.74 -1.25
CA GLY A 155 4.63 -3.90 -1.31
C GLY A 155 6.07 -3.67 -0.80
N THR A 156 6.47 -2.43 -0.56
CA THR A 156 7.84 -2.08 -0.11
C THR A 156 7.84 -1.44 1.26
N ILE A 157 7.06 -0.38 1.47
CA ILE A 157 7.09 0.35 2.75
C ILE A 157 6.48 -0.46 3.91
N SER A 158 5.57 -1.38 3.63
CA SER A 158 5.06 -2.32 4.61
C SER A 158 6.17 -3.20 5.21
N LEU A 159 7.19 -3.55 4.41
CA LEU A 159 8.35 -4.32 4.88
C LEU A 159 9.17 -3.53 5.90
N LEU A 160 9.35 -2.22 5.69
CA LEU A 160 10.04 -1.35 6.64
C LEU A 160 9.34 -1.35 8.00
N ALA A 161 8.01 -1.35 8.00
CA ALA A 161 7.20 -1.43 9.20
C ALA A 161 7.03 -2.86 9.74
N GLY A 162 7.42 -3.90 8.97
CA GLY A 162 7.21 -5.31 9.31
C GLY A 162 5.72 -5.66 9.40
N VAL A 163 4.92 -5.20 8.45
CA VAL A 163 3.47 -5.45 8.38
C VAL A 163 3.07 -6.02 7.01
N THR A 164 1.87 -6.60 6.93
CA THR A 164 1.33 -7.05 5.64
C THR A 164 1.01 -5.88 4.72
N PRO A 165 1.15 -6.04 3.39
CA PRO A 165 0.98 -4.96 2.42
C PRO A 165 -0.48 -4.51 2.31
N GLY A 166 -0.77 -3.24 2.63
CA GLY A 166 -2.10 -2.65 2.46
C GLY A 166 -3.19 -3.48 3.15
N ILE A 167 -4.16 -3.93 2.34
CA ILE A 167 -5.29 -4.76 2.77
C ILE A 167 -5.05 -6.27 2.53
N HIS A 168 -3.93 -6.64 1.90
CA HIS A 168 -3.71 -8.00 1.43
C HIS A 168 -3.37 -8.96 2.56
N PHE A 169 -3.92 -10.17 2.46
CA PHE A 169 -3.46 -11.31 3.24
C PHE A 169 -2.13 -11.80 2.65
N PRO A 170 -1.19 -12.28 3.48
CA PRO A 170 0.09 -12.78 3.00
C PRO A 170 -0.09 -14.09 2.22
N VAL A 171 0.85 -14.41 1.34
CA VAL A 171 0.87 -15.68 0.61
C VAL A 171 1.06 -16.88 1.55
N SER A 172 1.83 -16.67 2.63
CA SER A 172 2.07 -17.62 3.71
C SER A 172 2.56 -16.86 4.93
N ARG A 173 2.60 -17.50 6.10
CA ARG A 173 3.20 -16.91 7.30
C ARG A 173 4.69 -16.65 7.09
N TYR A 174 5.42 -17.65 6.66
CA TYR A 174 6.85 -17.55 6.33
C TYR A 174 7.03 -17.48 4.83
N ALA A 175 7.84 -16.57 4.35
CA ALA A 175 8.06 -16.38 2.93
C ALA A 175 9.48 -15.90 2.60
N ILE A 176 9.93 -16.22 1.39
CA ILE A 176 11.02 -15.52 0.72
C ILE A 176 10.43 -14.25 0.11
N ARG A 177 11.08 -13.12 0.37
CA ARG A 177 10.86 -11.87 -0.36
C ARG A 177 12.05 -11.59 -1.25
N ARG A 178 11.84 -11.59 -2.56
CA ARG A 178 12.86 -11.22 -3.55
C ARG A 178 12.87 -9.73 -3.79
N ILE A 179 14.04 -9.12 -3.64
CA ILE A 179 14.29 -7.69 -3.85
C ILE A 179 15.34 -7.52 -4.93
N ARG A 180 15.03 -6.70 -5.92
CA ARG A 180 15.94 -6.35 -7.01
C ARG A 180 16.81 -5.18 -6.63
N VAL A 181 18.13 -5.36 -6.72
CA VAL A 181 19.13 -4.34 -6.37
C VAL A 181 20.07 -4.15 -7.55
N GLY A 182 20.15 -2.93 -8.04
CA GLY A 182 21.10 -2.61 -9.13
C GLY A 182 22.56 -2.77 -8.68
N THR A 183 23.42 -3.26 -9.56
CA THR A 183 24.85 -3.49 -9.27
C THR A 183 25.62 -2.21 -8.93
N GLN A 184 25.05 -1.03 -9.21
CA GLN A 184 25.60 0.27 -8.82
C GLN A 184 25.07 0.78 -7.46
N SER A 185 24.24 -0.01 -6.78
CA SER A 185 23.71 0.37 -5.49
C SER A 185 24.81 0.41 -4.42
N PRO A 186 24.86 1.41 -3.54
CA PRO A 186 25.85 1.49 -2.48
C PRO A 186 25.79 0.35 -1.45
N ILE A 187 24.69 -0.40 -1.41
CA ILE A 187 24.52 -1.55 -0.50
C ILE A 187 24.89 -2.89 -1.15
N ILE A 188 25.22 -2.91 -2.46
CA ILE A 188 25.41 -4.17 -3.20
C ILE A 188 26.54 -5.02 -2.61
N ASP A 189 27.68 -4.39 -2.31
CA ASP A 189 28.85 -5.09 -1.77
C ASP A 189 28.57 -5.69 -0.38
N ALA A 190 27.83 -4.98 0.46
CA ALA A 190 27.42 -5.50 1.76
C ALA A 190 26.50 -6.72 1.63
N LEU A 191 25.56 -6.70 0.69
CA LEU A 191 24.68 -7.83 0.43
C LEU A 191 25.42 -9.02 -0.17
N LEU A 192 26.36 -8.79 -1.10
CA LEU A 192 27.19 -9.87 -1.68
C LEU A 192 28.13 -10.50 -0.67
N ASN A 193 28.69 -9.70 0.25
CA ASN A 193 29.59 -10.18 1.31
C ASN A 193 28.83 -10.82 2.49
N SER A 194 27.55 -10.58 2.59
CA SER A 194 26.64 -11.25 3.52
C SER A 194 26.09 -12.50 2.84
N ASN A 195 25.96 -13.62 3.54
CA ASN A 195 25.48 -14.89 2.97
C ASN A 195 23.98 -14.82 2.55
N VAL A 196 23.57 -13.70 1.94
CA VAL A 196 22.20 -13.53 1.42
C VAL A 196 22.13 -14.25 0.06
N PRO A 197 21.26 -15.23 -0.13
CA PRO A 197 21.07 -15.88 -1.41
C PRO A 197 20.71 -14.86 -2.49
N ASN A 198 21.39 -14.97 -3.65
CA ASN A 198 21.15 -14.04 -4.75
C ASN A 198 21.40 -14.71 -6.11
N GLU A 199 20.80 -14.14 -7.14
CA GLU A 199 20.96 -14.51 -8.54
C GLU A 199 20.90 -13.29 -9.44
N ASP A 200 21.23 -13.44 -10.72
CA ASP A 200 21.07 -12.35 -11.69
C ASP A 200 19.59 -12.19 -12.08
N ASP A 201 19.14 -10.94 -12.24
CA ASP A 201 17.78 -10.68 -12.70
C ASP A 201 17.63 -11.12 -14.17
N GLN A 202 16.60 -11.93 -14.45
CA GLN A 202 16.34 -12.44 -15.80
C GLN A 202 15.88 -11.36 -16.78
N PHE A 203 15.42 -10.21 -16.31
CA PHE A 203 14.81 -9.16 -17.13
C PHE A 203 15.65 -7.90 -17.23
N SER A 204 16.63 -7.70 -16.36
CA SER A 204 17.41 -6.47 -16.28
C SER A 204 18.89 -6.76 -16.07
N ALA A 205 19.69 -6.54 -17.10
CA ALA A 205 21.14 -6.54 -16.96
C ALA A 205 21.57 -5.55 -15.87
N ASN A 206 22.64 -5.82 -15.15
CA ASN A 206 23.13 -5.01 -14.03
C ASN A 206 22.19 -4.95 -12.81
N THR A 207 21.37 -5.96 -12.61
CA THR A 207 20.50 -6.09 -11.44
C THR A 207 20.64 -7.49 -10.86
N LYS A 208 20.74 -7.57 -9.54
CA LYS A 208 20.69 -8.84 -8.78
C LYS A 208 19.42 -8.94 -7.97
N VAL A 209 18.93 -10.16 -7.86
CA VAL A 209 17.76 -10.52 -7.05
C VAL A 209 18.25 -11.17 -5.78
N PHE A 210 18.00 -10.52 -4.66
CA PHE A 210 18.33 -11.00 -3.31
C PHE A 210 17.12 -11.60 -2.63
N GLU A 211 17.30 -12.72 -1.92
CA GLU A 211 16.26 -13.40 -1.17
C GLU A 211 16.34 -13.05 0.32
N PHE A 212 15.30 -12.40 0.82
CA PHE A 212 15.12 -12.12 2.24
C PHE A 212 13.99 -12.96 2.79
N ILE A 213 14.16 -13.48 4.00
CA ILE A 213 13.12 -14.24 4.69
C ILE A 213 12.26 -13.31 5.54
N ILE A 214 10.96 -13.57 5.58
CA ILE A 214 9.96 -12.76 6.28
C ILE A 214 9.05 -13.67 7.10
N ASP A 215 8.78 -13.29 8.35
CA ASP A 215 7.66 -13.79 9.16
C ASP A 215 6.58 -12.72 9.22
N HIS A 216 5.43 -12.99 8.63
CA HIS A 216 4.26 -12.11 8.68
C HIS A 216 3.49 -12.18 10.01
N GLY A 217 3.93 -13.04 10.94
CA GLY A 217 3.24 -13.31 12.19
C GLY A 217 2.01 -14.22 12.01
N PRO A 218 1.20 -14.41 13.06
CA PRO A 218 0.06 -15.32 13.05
C PRO A 218 -1.14 -14.74 12.29
N VAL A 219 -0.94 -14.44 11.02
CA VAL A 219 -1.97 -13.94 10.09
C VAL A 219 -2.36 -15.07 9.16
N ARG A 220 -3.65 -15.25 8.91
CA ARG A 220 -4.13 -16.24 7.93
C ARG A 220 -3.53 -15.97 6.55
N PRO A 221 -2.96 -16.96 5.86
CA PRO A 221 -2.54 -16.81 4.48
C PRO A 221 -3.74 -16.64 3.55
N CYS A 222 -3.51 -16.05 2.37
CA CYS A 222 -4.58 -15.73 1.43
C CYS A 222 -5.36 -16.96 0.94
N GLU A 223 -4.76 -18.15 0.92
CA GLU A 223 -5.44 -19.42 0.55
C GLU A 223 -6.48 -19.88 1.59
N GLU A 224 -6.36 -19.46 2.84
CA GLU A 224 -7.34 -19.75 3.89
C GLU A 224 -8.47 -18.72 3.96
N VAL A 225 -8.42 -17.69 3.10
CA VAL A 225 -9.40 -16.61 3.09
C VAL A 225 -10.21 -16.66 1.81
N SER A 226 -11.51 -16.89 1.93
CA SER A 226 -12.37 -16.98 0.77
C SER A 226 -12.40 -15.67 -0.03
N PRO A 227 -12.60 -15.74 -1.37
CA PRO A 227 -12.78 -14.53 -2.17
C PRO A 227 -13.92 -13.63 -1.66
N TRP A 228 -14.98 -14.22 -1.14
CA TRP A 228 -16.11 -13.48 -0.55
C TRP A 228 -15.69 -12.64 0.65
N GLU A 229 -14.87 -13.20 1.54
CA GLU A 229 -14.34 -12.47 2.70
C GLU A 229 -13.40 -11.35 2.26
N GLN A 230 -12.52 -11.60 1.27
CA GLN A 230 -11.64 -10.58 0.72
C GLN A 230 -12.45 -9.42 0.12
N PHE A 231 -13.48 -9.69 -0.67
CA PHE A 231 -14.38 -8.65 -1.20
C PHE A 231 -15.12 -7.89 -0.09
N ALA A 232 -15.61 -8.59 0.94
CA ALA A 232 -16.30 -7.97 2.06
C ALA A 232 -15.38 -7.00 2.83
N LEU A 233 -14.11 -7.38 3.02
CA LEU A 233 -13.10 -6.53 3.64
C LEU A 233 -12.80 -5.29 2.78
N ILE A 234 -12.64 -5.44 1.47
CA ILE A 234 -12.42 -4.32 0.54
C ILE A 234 -13.61 -3.36 0.60
N ARG A 235 -14.84 -3.88 0.52
CA ARG A 235 -16.07 -3.10 0.63
C ARG A 235 -16.15 -2.33 1.94
N MET A 236 -15.83 -2.96 3.06
CA MET A 236 -15.80 -2.32 4.38
C MET A 236 -14.84 -1.14 4.41
N VAL A 237 -13.62 -1.33 3.91
CA VAL A 237 -12.60 -0.27 3.89
C VAL A 237 -12.96 0.83 2.89
N GLN A 238 -13.54 0.51 1.73
CA GLN A 238 -14.04 1.50 0.78
C GLN A 238 -15.18 2.35 1.35
N LYS A 239 -15.97 1.78 2.25
CA LYS A 239 -17.10 2.45 2.90
C LYS A 239 -16.68 3.33 4.08
N TYR A 240 -15.77 2.86 4.90
CA TYR A 240 -15.46 3.51 6.19
C TYR A 240 -14.16 4.32 6.17
N TRP A 241 -13.27 4.09 5.19
CA TRP A 241 -11.99 4.78 5.12
C TRP A 241 -11.73 5.46 3.77
N ALA A 242 -11.66 4.70 2.68
CA ALA A 242 -11.11 5.18 1.42
C ALA A 242 -12.10 6.07 0.64
N ASP A 243 -11.80 7.35 0.49
CA ASP A 243 -12.52 8.26 -0.39
C ASP A 243 -11.88 8.41 -1.79
N ASN A 244 -10.64 7.98 -1.98
CA ASN A 244 -10.10 7.51 -3.25
C ASN A 244 -10.51 6.04 -3.46
N SER A 245 -9.62 5.19 -3.96
CA SER A 245 -9.87 3.76 -4.13
C SER A 245 -9.14 2.91 -3.09
N VAL A 246 -9.52 1.64 -3.01
CA VAL A 246 -8.77 0.58 -2.34
C VAL A 246 -8.04 -0.22 -3.41
N SER A 247 -6.70 -0.16 -3.46
CA SER A 247 -5.92 -1.03 -4.33
C SER A 247 -5.86 -2.43 -3.71
N ALA A 248 -6.60 -3.34 -4.29
CA ALA A 248 -6.69 -4.70 -3.79
C ALA A 248 -6.71 -5.74 -4.92
N THR A 249 -6.10 -6.89 -4.63
CA THR A 249 -6.19 -8.09 -5.46
C THR A 249 -6.88 -9.17 -4.65
N VAL A 250 -8.01 -9.66 -5.15
CA VAL A 250 -8.73 -10.81 -4.59
C VAL A 250 -8.13 -12.08 -5.18
N TYR A 251 -7.63 -12.94 -4.32
CA TYR A 251 -7.10 -14.23 -4.72
C TYR A 251 -8.18 -15.30 -4.66
N PHE A 252 -8.16 -16.22 -5.62
CA PHE A 252 -9.10 -17.32 -5.68
C PHE A 252 -8.44 -18.60 -6.23
N ASP A 253 -8.96 -19.75 -5.85
CA ASP A 253 -8.55 -21.02 -6.42
C ASP A 253 -9.43 -21.36 -7.63
N LYS A 254 -8.81 -21.66 -8.77
CA LYS A 254 -9.49 -21.98 -10.03
C LYS A 254 -10.31 -23.26 -9.96
N GLU A 255 -9.90 -24.23 -9.15
CA GLU A 255 -10.57 -25.52 -9.06
C GLU A 255 -11.86 -25.43 -8.25
N SER A 256 -11.84 -24.65 -7.17
CA SER A 256 -12.99 -24.50 -6.26
C SER A 256 -13.91 -23.33 -6.64
N CYS A 257 -13.39 -22.25 -7.19
CA CYS A 257 -14.16 -21.06 -7.54
C CYS A 257 -14.59 -21.06 -9.01
N LYS A 258 -15.84 -21.39 -9.28
CA LYS A 258 -16.39 -21.47 -10.63
C LYS A 258 -16.69 -20.09 -11.23
N PRO A 259 -16.69 -19.94 -12.58
CA PRO A 259 -16.98 -18.65 -13.24
C PRO A 259 -18.30 -18.01 -12.79
N GLU A 260 -19.34 -18.82 -12.55
CA GLU A 260 -20.65 -18.34 -12.09
C GLU A 260 -20.60 -17.74 -10.67
N GLU A 261 -19.71 -18.26 -9.83
CA GLU A 261 -19.48 -17.72 -8.49
C GLU A 261 -18.71 -16.41 -8.57
N ILE A 262 -17.69 -16.31 -9.42
CA ILE A 262 -16.98 -15.06 -9.70
C ILE A 262 -17.97 -14.00 -10.18
N GLN A 263 -18.86 -14.34 -11.13
CA GLN A 263 -19.87 -13.42 -11.63
C GLN A 263 -20.77 -12.91 -10.52
N LYS A 264 -21.26 -13.79 -9.63
CA LYS A 264 -22.10 -13.39 -8.47
C LYS A 264 -21.37 -12.44 -7.53
N MET A 265 -20.08 -12.67 -7.26
CA MET A 265 -19.26 -11.75 -6.45
C MET A 265 -19.13 -10.38 -7.12
N LEU A 266 -18.83 -10.35 -8.41
CA LEU A 266 -18.71 -9.11 -9.16
C LEU A 266 -20.04 -8.34 -9.20
N ASP A 267 -21.14 -9.00 -9.47
CA ASP A 267 -22.47 -8.37 -9.49
C ASP A 267 -22.84 -7.76 -8.13
N LEU A 268 -22.43 -8.41 -7.03
CA LEU A 268 -22.72 -7.92 -5.68
C LEU A 268 -21.81 -6.76 -5.28
N TYR A 269 -20.50 -6.86 -5.55
CA TYR A 269 -19.51 -5.96 -4.95
C TYR A 269 -19.09 -4.80 -5.85
N ILE A 270 -19.03 -4.95 -7.19
CA ILE A 270 -18.60 -3.88 -8.10
C ILE A 270 -19.43 -2.59 -7.95
N PRO A 271 -20.75 -2.65 -7.72
CA PRO A 271 -21.55 -1.44 -7.46
C PRO A 271 -21.09 -0.63 -6.23
N GLU A 272 -20.41 -1.27 -5.28
CA GLU A 272 -19.93 -0.65 -4.05
C GLU A 272 -18.41 -0.46 -3.98
N LEU A 273 -17.69 -0.72 -5.09
CA LEU A 273 -16.25 -0.56 -5.17
C LEU A 273 -15.87 0.47 -6.25
N LYS A 274 -14.66 1.00 -6.17
CA LYS A 274 -14.07 1.87 -7.19
C LYS A 274 -13.05 1.15 -8.05
N SER A 275 -12.35 0.19 -7.49
CA SER A 275 -11.42 -0.68 -8.22
C SER A 275 -11.26 -2.01 -7.52
N VAL A 276 -10.92 -3.05 -8.28
CA VAL A 276 -10.50 -4.35 -7.77
C VAL A 276 -9.75 -5.11 -8.85
N SER A 277 -8.79 -5.93 -8.45
CA SER A 277 -8.15 -6.94 -9.29
C SER A 277 -8.46 -8.33 -8.77
N MET A 278 -8.45 -9.33 -9.63
CA MET A 278 -8.58 -10.74 -9.26
C MET A 278 -7.43 -11.54 -9.84
N LEU A 279 -6.90 -12.47 -9.07
CA LEU A 279 -5.78 -13.30 -9.47
C LEU A 279 -5.93 -14.72 -8.88
N PRO A 280 -5.77 -15.78 -9.68
CA PRO A 280 -5.78 -17.13 -9.14
C PRO A 280 -4.54 -17.42 -8.28
N HIS A 281 -4.67 -18.27 -7.24
CA HIS A 281 -3.59 -18.64 -6.33
C HIS A 281 -2.43 -19.37 -7.01
N SER A 282 -2.73 -20.24 -7.98
CA SER A 282 -1.76 -21.14 -8.55
C SER A 282 -1.25 -20.73 -9.93
N GLY A 283 0.01 -21.08 -10.21
CA GLY A 283 0.48 -21.22 -11.58
C GLY A 283 0.84 -19.94 -12.29
N HIS A 284 1.38 -18.94 -11.57
CA HIS A 284 1.82 -17.72 -12.24
C HIS A 284 3.04 -17.93 -13.12
N GLY A 285 3.78 -19.03 -12.95
CA GLY A 285 4.97 -19.34 -13.78
C GLY A 285 6.03 -18.23 -13.79
N TYR A 286 5.97 -17.30 -12.84
CA TYR A 286 6.93 -16.22 -12.75
C TYR A 286 8.26 -16.75 -12.23
N ALA A 287 9.24 -16.78 -13.09
CA ALA A 287 10.61 -16.87 -12.66
C ALA A 287 10.90 -15.68 -11.71
N GLN A 288 11.53 -15.96 -10.57
CA GLN A 288 11.88 -14.92 -9.59
C GLN A 288 10.65 -14.18 -9.03
N ALA A 289 9.58 -14.91 -8.68
CA ALA A 289 8.38 -14.34 -8.06
C ALA A 289 8.74 -13.48 -6.84
N PRO A 290 8.09 -12.31 -6.64
CA PRO A 290 8.39 -11.41 -5.52
C PRO A 290 8.22 -12.04 -4.14
N TYR A 291 7.31 -13.01 -4.02
CA TYR A 291 7.08 -13.80 -2.81
C TYR A 291 7.03 -15.28 -3.15
N GLU A 292 7.59 -16.08 -2.27
CA GLU A 292 7.56 -17.54 -2.34
C GLU A 292 7.31 -18.09 -0.92
N PRO A 293 6.33 -19.00 -0.74
CA PRO A 293 6.06 -19.60 0.57
C PRO A 293 7.25 -20.39 1.08
N LEU A 294 7.45 -20.36 2.42
CA LEU A 294 8.38 -21.22 3.15
C LEU A 294 7.63 -21.98 4.23
N THR A 295 8.13 -23.18 4.52
CA THR A 295 7.78 -23.88 5.77
C THR A 295 8.47 -23.23 6.96
N GLU A 296 7.96 -23.49 8.18
CA GLU A 296 8.60 -23.02 9.42
C GLU A 296 10.02 -23.57 9.60
N GLU A 297 10.24 -24.82 9.21
CA GLU A 297 11.55 -25.47 9.28
C GLU A 297 12.58 -24.78 8.35
N GLU A 298 12.19 -24.52 7.10
CA GLU A 298 13.01 -23.81 6.12
C GLU A 298 13.31 -22.38 6.56
N TYR A 299 12.30 -21.69 7.13
CA TYR A 299 12.47 -20.34 7.67
C TYR A 299 13.51 -20.33 8.80
N ASN A 300 13.35 -21.19 9.81
CA ASN A 300 14.25 -21.25 10.96
C ASN A 300 15.70 -21.57 10.53
N LYS A 301 15.87 -22.52 9.61
CA LYS A 301 17.18 -22.85 9.05
C LYS A 301 17.83 -21.63 8.37
N ARG A 302 17.09 -20.93 7.52
CA ARG A 302 17.62 -19.75 6.81
C ARG A 302 17.89 -18.56 7.73
N VAL A 303 17.15 -18.39 8.85
CA VAL A 303 17.44 -17.37 9.89
C VAL A 303 18.83 -17.57 10.49
N GLU A 304 19.19 -18.83 10.78
CA GLU A 304 20.50 -19.15 11.36
C GLU A 304 21.65 -18.93 10.36
N GLU A 305 21.41 -19.21 9.09
CA GLU A 305 22.41 -19.15 8.02
C GLU A 305 22.66 -17.73 7.50
N THR A 306 21.67 -16.82 7.59
CA THR A 306 21.74 -15.49 6.99
C THR A 306 22.07 -14.42 8.02
N LYS A 307 23.27 -13.88 7.96
CA LYS A 307 23.69 -12.72 8.78
C LYS A 307 24.10 -11.59 7.85
N ILE A 308 23.36 -10.50 7.88
CA ILE A 308 23.66 -9.31 7.07
C ILE A 308 24.51 -8.37 7.91
N ASP A 309 25.70 -8.05 7.42
CA ASP A 309 26.61 -7.09 8.03
C ASP A 309 26.74 -5.83 7.18
N PHE A 310 26.20 -4.74 7.67
CA PHE A 310 26.31 -3.42 7.07
C PHE A 310 27.46 -2.56 7.64
N SER A 311 28.27 -3.08 8.56
CA SER A 311 29.33 -2.31 9.23
C SER A 311 30.38 -1.74 8.25
N ASN A 312 30.58 -2.40 7.11
CA ASN A 312 31.48 -1.99 6.05
C ASN A 312 30.83 -1.22 4.90
N THR A 313 29.52 -0.92 4.99
CA THR A 313 28.92 -0.01 4.04
C THR A 313 29.48 1.39 4.28
N LYS A 314 30.39 1.82 3.42
CA LYS A 314 30.78 3.23 3.36
C LYS A 314 29.50 4.00 3.07
N GLY A 315 29.00 4.70 4.07
CA GLY A 315 27.86 5.58 3.92
C GLY A 315 28.17 6.73 2.98
N ASN A 316 28.31 6.45 1.71
CA ASN A 316 28.15 7.43 0.67
C ASN A 316 26.65 7.70 0.56
N VAL A 317 26.09 8.42 1.55
CA VAL A 317 24.96 9.29 1.26
C VAL A 317 25.47 10.19 0.15
N PRO A 318 24.88 10.17 -1.06
CA PRO A 318 25.29 11.11 -2.10
C PRO A 318 25.12 12.50 -1.49
N SER A 319 26.22 13.22 -1.26
CA SER A 319 26.21 14.60 -0.82
C SER A 319 25.83 15.51 -1.98
N GLY A 320 24.75 15.21 -2.66
CA GLY A 320 24.24 15.97 -3.78
C GLY A 320 22.76 15.66 -3.96
N SER A 321 21.93 16.67 -3.90
CA SER A 321 20.54 16.58 -4.30
C SER A 321 20.48 16.19 -5.78
N VAL A 322 19.71 15.16 -6.10
CA VAL A 322 19.39 14.79 -7.48
C VAL A 322 18.28 15.74 -7.95
N TYR A 323 18.59 16.62 -8.87
CA TYR A 323 17.58 17.47 -9.52
C TYR A 323 17.29 16.94 -10.91
N CYS A 324 16.00 16.82 -11.23
CA CYS A 324 15.57 16.57 -12.59
C CYS A 324 15.40 17.92 -13.31
N THR A 325 16.17 18.14 -14.36
CA THR A 325 15.99 19.26 -15.29
C THR A 325 15.50 18.71 -16.62
N GLY A 326 14.19 18.82 -16.87
CA GLY A 326 13.58 18.23 -18.08
C GLY A 326 13.61 16.70 -18.05
N ASP A 327 14.05 16.10 -19.15
CA ASP A 327 14.08 14.63 -19.31
C ASP A 327 15.34 13.95 -18.73
N ASN A 328 16.24 14.73 -18.12
CA ASN A 328 17.48 14.21 -17.56
C ASN A 328 17.58 14.50 -16.05
N CYS A 329 17.94 13.47 -15.27
CA CYS A 329 18.34 13.63 -13.88
C CYS A 329 19.84 13.89 -13.81
N VAL A 330 20.22 15.05 -13.30
CA VAL A 330 21.64 15.42 -13.13
C VAL A 330 22.00 15.32 -11.63
N ARG A 331 23.10 14.61 -11.35
CA ARG A 331 23.74 14.69 -10.02
C ARG A 331 24.54 16.00 -9.96
N VAL A 332 24.27 16.83 -9.00
CA VAL A 332 25.07 17.99 -8.61
C VAL A 332 25.89 17.64 -7.37
#